data_d0347a6fc75a99033e800866d7196e45
#
_entry.id   d0347a6fc75a99033e800866d7196e45
#
_cell.length_a   1.000
_cell.length_b   1.000
_cell.length_c   1.000
_cell.angle_alpha   90.00
_cell.angle_beta   90.00
_cell.angle_gamma   90.00
#
_symmetry.space_group_name_H-M   'P 1'
#
loop_
_entity.id
_entity.type
_entity.pdbx_description
1 polymer ?
#
loop_
_entity_poly.entity_id
_entity_poly.type
_entity_poly.pdbx_seq_one_letter_code
_entity_poly.pdbx_strand_id
1 'polypeptide(L)'
;FAGGDAETDITAMALQALAKYRDRQDVADAVERGLTVLSQQQEENGGFVAYDSESSESIAQVIVALTALGIDPAADSRFVKNGASPLDGLCAFACEGGGFCHSNEQAEPDGMATEQGFYALAAYDRFRQGMTSLFDMTDIKVK
;
A
#
# COMPACT_ATOMS: atom_id res chain seq x y z
N PHE A 1 -11.77 -16.12 -10.85
CA PHE A 1 -10.32 -16.20 -11.02
C PHE A 1 -9.85 -17.56 -10.50
N ALA A 2 -9.86 -18.55 -11.36
CA ALA A 2 -9.40 -19.88 -11.02
C ALA A 2 -7.92 -20.00 -11.44
N GLY A 3 -7.00 -20.01 -10.48
CA GLY A 3 -5.67 -20.61 -10.63
C GLY A 3 -4.52 -19.71 -11.06
N GLY A 4 -4.58 -18.40 -10.82
CA GLY A 4 -3.39 -17.53 -10.86
C GLY A 4 -2.90 -17.24 -9.44
N ASP A 5 -1.63 -16.96 -9.28
CA ASP A 5 -1.08 -16.45 -8.03
C ASP A 5 -1.73 -15.08 -7.70
N ALA A 6 -1.87 -14.79 -6.41
CA ALA A 6 -2.47 -13.52 -5.99
C ALA A 6 -1.48 -12.38 -6.28
N GLU A 7 -1.83 -11.50 -7.20
CA GLU A 7 -1.06 -10.29 -7.50
C GLU A 7 -1.15 -9.29 -6.35
N THR A 8 -0.05 -8.66 -6.01
CA THR A 8 0.06 -7.67 -4.92
C THR A 8 -0.94 -6.52 -5.09
N ASP A 9 -0.97 -5.90 -6.27
CA ASP A 9 -1.83 -4.74 -6.55
C ASP A 9 -3.31 -5.08 -6.41
N ILE A 10 -3.73 -6.16 -7.05
CA ILE A 10 -5.13 -6.59 -7.04
C ILE A 10 -5.56 -6.97 -5.62
N THR A 11 -4.69 -7.66 -4.87
CA THR A 11 -4.96 -8.02 -3.49
C THR A 11 -5.09 -6.75 -2.62
N ALA A 12 -4.18 -5.79 -2.74
CA ALA A 12 -4.22 -4.53 -2.00
C ALA A 12 -5.47 -3.71 -2.35
N MET A 13 -5.83 -3.58 -3.63
CA MET A 13 -7.04 -2.87 -4.06
C MET A 13 -8.32 -3.56 -3.55
N ALA A 14 -8.36 -4.88 -3.53
CA ALA A 14 -9.49 -5.62 -2.94
C ALA A 14 -9.61 -5.35 -1.44
N LEU A 15 -8.50 -5.31 -0.70
CA LEU A 15 -8.48 -4.98 0.72
C LEU A 15 -8.97 -3.56 1.00
N GLN A 16 -8.60 -2.58 0.17
CA GLN A 16 -9.12 -1.20 0.25
C GLN A 16 -10.65 -1.19 0.11
N ALA A 17 -11.18 -1.89 -0.88
CA ALA A 17 -12.63 -1.98 -1.11
C ALA A 17 -13.37 -2.67 0.04
N LEU A 18 -12.77 -3.67 0.67
CA LEU A 18 -13.35 -4.44 1.76
C LEU A 18 -13.25 -3.73 3.12
N ALA A 19 -12.40 -2.73 3.26
CA ALA A 19 -12.09 -2.09 4.54
C ALA A 19 -13.33 -1.57 5.30
N LYS A 20 -14.35 -1.09 4.60
CA LYS A 20 -15.61 -0.59 5.18
C LYS A 20 -16.59 -1.68 5.63
N TYR A 21 -16.37 -2.94 5.27
CA TYR A 21 -17.33 -4.03 5.48
C TYR A 21 -16.82 -5.08 6.47
N ARG A 22 -15.78 -4.75 7.26
CA ARG A 22 -15.13 -5.68 8.21
C ARG A 22 -15.98 -6.09 9.41
N ASP A 23 -17.13 -5.47 9.61
CA ASP A 23 -18.12 -5.87 10.59
C ASP A 23 -18.80 -7.21 10.23
N ARG A 24 -18.71 -7.61 8.97
CA ARG A 24 -19.14 -8.92 8.48
C ARG A 24 -18.02 -9.94 8.64
N GLN A 25 -18.31 -11.09 9.27
CA GLN A 25 -17.31 -12.12 9.56
C GLN A 25 -16.66 -12.68 8.28
N ASP A 26 -17.44 -12.93 7.24
CA ASP A 26 -16.95 -13.45 5.95
C ASP A 26 -15.96 -12.46 5.28
N VAL A 27 -16.19 -11.15 5.44
CA VAL A 27 -15.29 -10.10 4.95
C VAL A 27 -14.04 -10.00 5.81
N ALA A 28 -14.18 -10.03 7.14
CA ALA A 28 -13.04 -10.02 8.06
C ALA A 28 -12.09 -11.18 7.78
N ASP A 29 -12.63 -12.39 7.59
CA ASP A 29 -11.85 -13.57 7.24
C ASP A 29 -11.13 -13.43 5.86
N ALA A 30 -11.79 -12.80 4.89
CA ALA A 30 -11.18 -12.53 3.59
C ALA A 30 -10.05 -11.49 3.70
N VAL A 31 -10.24 -10.45 4.50
CA VAL A 31 -9.22 -9.42 4.78
C VAL A 31 -7.98 -10.04 5.42
N GLU A 32 -8.13 -10.89 6.45
CA GLU A 32 -6.99 -11.54 7.11
C GLU A 32 -6.23 -12.48 6.16
N ARG A 33 -6.92 -13.18 5.27
CA ARG A 33 -6.24 -13.97 4.22
C ARG A 33 -5.44 -13.09 3.26
N GLY A 34 -6.02 -11.97 2.82
CA GLY A 34 -5.33 -11.02 1.95
C GLY A 34 -4.11 -10.38 2.61
N LEU A 35 -4.23 -9.99 3.89
CA LEU A 35 -3.09 -9.48 4.67
C LEU A 35 -1.97 -10.51 4.81
N THR A 36 -2.32 -11.78 5.02
CA THR A 36 -1.35 -12.87 5.08
C THR A 36 -0.60 -13.01 3.76
N VAL A 37 -1.31 -12.98 2.62
CA VAL A 37 -0.70 -13.03 1.29
C VAL A 37 0.25 -11.86 1.09
N LEU A 38 -0.18 -10.62 1.33
CA LEU A 38 0.67 -9.44 1.17
C LEU A 38 1.91 -9.51 2.07
N SER A 39 1.75 -9.93 3.32
CA SER A 39 2.90 -10.08 4.22
C SER A 39 3.91 -11.12 3.73
N GLN A 40 3.45 -12.19 3.08
CA GLN A 40 4.33 -13.22 2.50
C GLN A 40 5.02 -12.76 1.22
N GLN A 41 4.40 -11.87 0.46
CA GLN A 41 4.92 -11.32 -0.79
C GLN A 41 5.86 -10.12 -0.58
N GLN A 42 5.91 -9.58 0.63
CA GLN A 42 6.77 -8.45 0.94
C GLN A 42 8.25 -8.87 0.94
N GLU A 43 9.07 -8.11 0.22
CA GLU A 43 10.52 -8.25 0.19
C GLU A 43 11.18 -7.72 1.48
N GLU A 44 12.43 -8.12 1.73
CA GLU A 44 13.17 -7.75 2.93
C GLU A 44 13.52 -6.25 3.02
N ASN A 45 13.50 -5.55 1.89
CA ASN A 45 13.70 -4.10 1.79
C ASN A 45 12.42 -3.27 2.01
N GLY A 46 11.30 -3.93 2.31
CA GLY A 46 9.98 -3.30 2.47
C GLY A 46 9.18 -3.17 1.18
N GLY A 47 9.76 -3.59 0.05
CA GLY A 47 9.15 -3.54 -1.28
C GLY A 47 8.13 -4.65 -1.55
N PHE A 48 7.52 -4.58 -2.73
CA PHE A 48 6.57 -5.58 -3.23
C PHE A 48 6.76 -5.80 -4.72
N VAL A 49 6.72 -7.04 -5.12
CA VAL A 49 6.80 -7.47 -6.52
C VAL A 49 5.40 -7.64 -7.09
N ALA A 50 5.18 -7.12 -8.30
CA ALA A 50 4.05 -7.46 -9.16
C ALA A 50 4.57 -7.66 -10.60
N TYR A 51 4.05 -8.66 -11.30
CA TYR A 51 4.47 -8.97 -12.68
C TYR A 51 5.99 -9.14 -12.85
N ASP A 52 6.62 -9.87 -11.95
CA ASP A 52 8.05 -10.20 -11.92
C ASP A 52 9.00 -9.01 -11.66
N SER A 53 8.47 -7.83 -11.29
CA SER A 53 9.31 -6.68 -10.95
C SER A 53 8.79 -5.95 -9.70
N GLU A 54 9.72 -5.37 -8.95
CA GLU A 54 9.40 -4.47 -7.86
C GLU A 54 9.00 -3.10 -8.44
N SER A 55 7.88 -2.53 -7.96
CA SER A 55 7.41 -1.22 -8.41
C SER A 55 6.92 -0.35 -7.26
N SER A 56 7.08 0.95 -7.41
CA SER A 56 6.59 1.92 -6.43
C SER A 56 5.06 1.90 -6.31
N GLU A 57 4.35 1.61 -7.41
CA GLU A 57 2.90 1.53 -7.44
C GLU A 57 2.38 0.37 -6.58
N SER A 58 3.02 -0.80 -6.65
CA SER A 58 2.64 -1.96 -5.84
C SER A 58 2.79 -1.63 -4.34
N ILE A 59 3.90 -0.98 -3.97
CA ILE A 59 4.13 -0.54 -2.59
C ILE A 59 3.08 0.49 -2.17
N ALA A 60 2.77 1.45 -3.03
CA ALA A 60 1.77 2.48 -2.79
C ALA A 60 0.38 1.89 -2.52
N GLN A 61 -0.05 0.91 -3.33
CA GLN A 61 -1.33 0.20 -3.13
C GLN A 61 -1.38 -0.51 -1.77
N VAL A 62 -0.29 -1.13 -1.34
CA VAL A 62 -0.22 -1.79 -0.03
C VAL A 62 -0.32 -0.78 1.11
N ILE A 63 0.40 0.35 1.05
CA ILE A 63 0.32 1.41 2.07
C ILE A 63 -1.12 1.92 2.21
N VAL A 64 -1.81 2.17 1.09
CA VAL A 64 -3.22 2.61 1.12
C VAL A 64 -4.13 1.54 1.70
N ALA A 65 -3.93 0.26 1.38
CA ALA A 65 -4.70 -0.84 1.94
C ALA A 65 -4.53 -0.94 3.45
N LEU A 66 -3.29 -0.92 3.94
CA LEU A 66 -2.98 -1.01 5.36
C LEU A 66 -3.60 0.15 6.14
N THR A 67 -3.42 1.38 5.67
CA THR A 67 -3.99 2.56 6.32
C THR A 67 -5.52 2.56 6.32
N ALA A 68 -6.15 2.11 5.22
CA ALA A 68 -7.61 1.94 5.16
C ALA A 68 -8.13 0.90 6.15
N LEU A 69 -7.32 -0.11 6.46
CA LEU A 69 -7.61 -1.14 7.45
C LEU A 69 -7.27 -0.72 8.89
N GLY A 70 -6.71 0.48 9.10
CA GLY A 70 -6.29 0.95 10.41
C GLY A 70 -4.99 0.30 10.90
N ILE A 71 -4.17 -0.21 9.98
CA ILE A 71 -2.88 -0.86 10.24
C ILE A 71 -1.76 0.13 9.94
N ASP A 72 -0.82 0.31 10.86
CA ASP A 72 0.34 1.17 10.64
C ASP A 72 1.37 0.48 9.75
N PRO A 73 1.58 0.93 8.50
CA PRO A 73 2.56 0.33 7.60
C PRO A 73 4.01 0.49 8.07
N ALA A 74 4.29 1.43 8.99
CA ALA A 74 5.63 1.66 9.52
C ALA A 74 5.94 0.83 10.78
N ALA A 75 4.93 0.22 11.42
CA ALA A 75 5.11 -0.39 12.74
C ALA A 75 4.50 -1.78 12.90
N ASP A 76 3.58 -2.20 12.04
CA ASP A 76 2.97 -3.54 12.15
C ASP A 76 4.02 -4.61 11.83
N SER A 77 4.21 -5.54 12.76
CA SER A 77 5.24 -6.57 12.67
C SER A 77 5.10 -7.53 11.48
N ARG A 78 3.92 -7.60 10.86
CA ARG A 78 3.70 -8.38 9.62
C ARG A 78 4.35 -7.72 8.42
N PHE A 79 4.51 -6.38 8.45
CA PHE A 79 4.94 -5.54 7.33
C PHE A 79 6.25 -4.80 7.59
N VAL A 80 6.93 -5.06 8.70
CA VAL A 80 8.30 -4.60 8.94
C VAL A 80 9.22 -5.82 8.84
N LYS A 81 10.01 -5.90 7.75
CA LYS A 81 10.96 -6.98 7.44
C LYS A 81 12.38 -6.49 7.59
N ASN A 82 13.20 -7.16 8.38
CA ASN A 82 14.60 -6.74 8.64
C ASN A 82 14.76 -5.25 9.02
N GLY A 83 13.71 -4.65 9.61
CA GLY A 83 13.69 -3.23 9.97
C GLY A 83 13.24 -2.30 8.86
N ALA A 84 12.96 -2.80 7.67
CA ALA A 84 12.40 -2.02 6.56
C ALA A 84 10.86 -2.18 6.50
N SER A 85 10.16 -1.07 6.36
CA SER A 85 8.71 -0.97 6.20
C SER A 85 8.31 -0.70 4.75
N PRO A 86 7.02 -0.83 4.38
CA PRO A 86 6.54 -0.36 3.07
C PRO A 86 6.87 1.11 2.77
N LEU A 87 6.96 1.97 3.79
CA LEU A 87 7.36 3.36 3.58
C LEU A 87 8.83 3.48 3.19
N ASP A 88 9.71 2.67 3.79
CA ASP A 88 11.12 2.63 3.41
C ASP A 88 11.26 2.10 1.97
N GLY A 89 10.50 1.05 1.62
CA GLY A 89 10.42 0.55 0.25
C GLY A 89 9.99 1.63 -0.74
N LEU A 90 8.90 2.37 -0.46
CA LEU A 90 8.42 3.45 -1.33
C LEU A 90 9.47 4.58 -1.45
N CYS A 91 10.12 4.96 -0.36
CA CYS A 91 11.13 6.01 -0.37
C CYS A 91 12.33 5.67 -1.25
N ALA A 92 12.64 4.39 -1.45
CA ALA A 92 13.72 3.97 -2.34
C ALA A 92 13.47 4.31 -3.82
N PHE A 93 12.20 4.55 -4.21
CA PHE A 93 11.81 4.97 -5.56
C PHE A 93 11.71 6.50 -5.72
N ALA A 94 12.03 7.28 -4.70
CA ALA A 94 12.00 8.74 -4.80
C ALA A 94 13.11 9.24 -5.74
N CYS A 95 12.74 10.07 -6.73
CA CYS A 95 13.68 10.65 -7.68
C CYS A 95 14.28 11.95 -7.16
N GLU A 96 15.56 12.25 -7.48
CA GLU A 96 16.29 13.42 -6.96
C GLU A 96 15.60 14.76 -7.29
N GLY A 97 14.90 14.87 -8.39
CA GLY A 97 14.13 16.05 -8.80
C GLY A 97 12.73 16.14 -8.21
N GLY A 98 12.33 15.20 -7.36
CA GLY A 98 10.97 15.02 -6.86
C GLY A 98 10.17 14.03 -7.68
N GLY A 99 9.07 13.49 -7.10
CA GLY A 99 8.29 12.42 -7.68
C GLY A 99 8.89 11.04 -7.41
N PHE A 100 8.30 10.03 -8.03
CA PHE A 100 8.68 8.62 -7.88
C PHE A 100 8.95 7.99 -9.24
N CYS A 101 9.96 7.12 -9.28
CA CYS A 101 10.25 6.26 -10.43
C CYS A 101 9.35 5.02 -10.39
N HIS A 102 9.01 4.45 -11.53
CA HIS A 102 8.25 3.21 -11.62
C HIS A 102 9.07 2.01 -11.10
N SER A 103 10.34 1.93 -11.52
CA SER A 103 11.25 0.86 -11.12
C SER A 103 12.60 1.41 -10.64
N ASN A 104 13.35 0.61 -9.90
CA ASN A 104 14.70 0.96 -9.42
C ASN A 104 15.74 1.13 -10.55
N GLU A 105 15.42 0.72 -11.77
CA GLU A 105 16.29 0.89 -12.94
C GLU A 105 16.11 2.25 -13.63
N GLN A 106 15.05 2.99 -13.28
CA GLN A 106 14.74 4.31 -13.84
C GLN A 106 15.34 5.42 -12.99
N ALA A 107 15.80 6.48 -13.64
CA ALA A 107 16.31 7.67 -12.97
C ALA A 107 15.34 8.86 -13.01
N GLU A 108 14.35 8.81 -13.90
CA GLU A 108 13.39 9.89 -14.10
C GLU A 108 12.03 9.53 -13.50
N PRO A 109 11.32 10.51 -12.94
CA PRO A 109 10.01 10.27 -12.36
C PRO A 109 8.99 9.84 -13.41
N ASP A 110 8.20 8.84 -13.08
CA ASP A 110 7.04 8.41 -13.85
C ASP A 110 5.77 9.10 -13.33
N GLY A 111 4.84 9.42 -14.24
CA GLY A 111 3.63 10.15 -13.89
C GLY A 111 2.68 9.34 -13.00
N MET A 112 2.50 8.04 -13.29
CA MET A 112 1.64 7.15 -12.51
C MET A 112 2.28 6.81 -11.16
N ALA A 113 3.58 6.47 -11.16
CA ALA A 113 4.34 6.21 -9.95
C ALA A 113 4.31 7.42 -9.00
N THR A 114 4.48 8.61 -9.55
CA THR A 114 4.43 9.86 -8.77
C THR A 114 3.04 10.12 -8.17
N GLU A 115 1.96 9.97 -8.96
CA GLU A 115 0.60 10.09 -8.44
C GLU A 115 0.34 9.09 -7.32
N GLN A 116 0.66 7.81 -7.55
CA GLN A 116 0.40 6.75 -6.60
C GLN A 116 1.26 6.88 -5.34
N GLY A 117 2.53 7.24 -5.48
CA GLY A 117 3.39 7.52 -4.35
C GLY A 117 2.86 8.66 -3.47
N PHE A 118 2.43 9.76 -4.08
CA PHE A 118 1.87 10.88 -3.31
C PHE A 118 0.54 10.55 -2.64
N TYR A 119 -0.37 9.83 -3.27
CA TYR A 119 -1.60 9.47 -2.57
C TYR A 119 -1.35 8.44 -1.45
N ALA A 120 -0.35 7.56 -1.58
CA ALA A 120 0.04 6.67 -0.49
C ALA A 120 0.60 7.43 0.72
N LEU A 121 1.44 8.44 0.47
CA LEU A 121 1.92 9.33 1.53
C LEU A 121 0.79 10.13 2.16
N ALA A 122 -0.18 10.62 1.36
CA ALA A 122 -1.37 11.30 1.87
C ALA A 122 -2.24 10.36 2.72
N ALA A 123 -2.41 9.09 2.31
CA ALA A 123 -3.12 8.08 3.09
C ALA A 123 -2.45 7.82 4.44
N TYR A 124 -1.11 7.73 4.44
CA TYR A 124 -0.35 7.54 5.66
C TYR A 124 -0.40 8.78 6.58
N ASP A 125 -0.28 9.99 6.04
CA ASP A 125 -0.40 11.22 6.81
C ASP A 125 -1.78 11.34 7.47
N ARG A 126 -2.87 11.07 6.75
CA ARG A 126 -4.22 11.01 7.30
C ARG A 126 -4.35 9.97 8.42
N PHE A 127 -3.79 8.77 8.21
CA PHE A 127 -3.76 7.72 9.22
C PHE A 127 -3.04 8.20 10.49
N ARG A 128 -1.87 8.81 10.37
CA ARG A 128 -1.10 9.36 11.49
C ARG A 128 -1.83 10.45 12.26
N GLN A 129 -2.68 11.22 11.58
CA GLN A 129 -3.51 12.27 12.18
C GLN A 129 -4.85 11.74 12.76
N GLY A 130 -5.13 10.45 12.65
CA GLY A 130 -6.39 9.85 13.11
C GLY A 130 -7.60 10.29 12.28
N MET A 131 -7.38 10.68 11.03
CA MET A 131 -8.42 11.06 10.07
C MET A 131 -9.03 9.81 9.41
N THR A 132 -10.16 9.98 8.72
CA THR A 132 -10.72 8.89 7.89
C THR A 132 -9.77 8.49 6.77
N SER A 133 -9.91 7.27 6.26
CA SER A 133 -9.04 6.73 5.19
C SER A 133 -9.10 7.59 3.91
N LEU A 134 -8.11 7.46 3.04
CA LEU A 134 -7.95 8.29 1.84
C LEU A 134 -9.21 8.36 0.98
N PHE A 135 -9.94 7.26 0.81
CA PHE A 135 -11.16 7.19 0.01
C PHE A 135 -12.46 7.38 0.82
N ASP A 136 -12.33 7.74 2.09
CA ASP A 136 -13.42 8.13 2.97
C ASP A 136 -13.17 9.55 3.50
N MET A 137 -13.59 10.54 2.74
CA MET A 137 -13.36 11.96 3.05
C MET A 137 -14.53 12.58 3.83
N THR A 138 -15.27 11.76 4.59
CA THR A 138 -16.47 12.24 5.34
C THR A 138 -16.13 13.20 6.48
N ASP A 139 -14.89 13.21 6.93
CA ASP A 139 -14.37 14.14 7.93
C ASP A 139 -14.02 15.54 7.35
N ILE A 140 -13.97 15.68 6.03
CA ILE A 140 -13.61 16.93 5.36
C ILE A 140 -14.86 17.81 5.20
N LYS A 141 -14.79 19.05 5.70
CA LYS A 141 -15.81 20.07 5.45
C LYS A 141 -15.41 20.87 4.21
N VAL A 142 -16.15 20.69 3.14
CA VAL A 142 -16.03 21.55 1.96
C VAL A 142 -16.61 22.93 2.34
N LYS A 143 -15.80 23.98 2.18
CA LYS A 143 -16.21 25.37 2.39
C LYS A 143 -16.88 25.92 1.15
#